data_61f5b0c238cc010c2911a4c21dbd735f
#
_entry.id   61f5b0c238cc010c2911a4c21dbd735f
#
_cell.length_a   1.000
_cell.length_b   1.000
_cell.length_c   1.000
_cell.angle_alpha   90.00
_cell.angle_beta   90.00
_cell.angle_gamma   90.00
#
_symmetry.space_group_name_H-M   'P 1'
#
loop_
_entity.id
_entity.type
_entity.pdbx_description
1 polymer ?
#
loop_
_entity_poly.entity_id
_entity_poly.type
_entity_poly.pdbx_seq_one_letter_code
_entity_poly.pdbx_strand_id
1 'polypeptide(L)'
;MAKEKKVKEKKVLEGLAKFNRVSMPVNILFSVIFIIAALCCVIPLIFVIIISFTDKTSIAAIGYSFVPQKWSFAAYEMLWDSKESILRAFGISIFITVVGTVLGLFLNASIGYVLSRKSFKFRKLYTWIVFIPMIFNGGMVSTYLVYTQLLGLRDNILVLILPLAVSSFNVIILRTFFTTTVPD
;
A
#
# COMPACT_ATOMS: atom_id res chain seq x y z
N MET A 1 40.45 7.33 28.73
CA MET A 1 39.45 6.42 28.13
C MET A 1 38.24 7.13 27.54
N ALA A 2 37.46 7.99 28.22
CA ALA A 2 36.27 8.65 27.65
C ALA A 2 36.57 9.65 26.53
N LYS A 3 37.69 10.38 26.60
CA LYS A 3 38.13 11.33 25.57
C LYS A 3 38.57 10.64 24.24
N GLU A 4 39.25 9.51 24.34
CA GLU A 4 39.65 8.72 23.17
C GLU A 4 38.47 8.06 22.44
N LYS A 5 37.44 7.60 23.20
CA LYS A 5 36.21 7.04 22.65
C LYS A 5 35.45 8.08 21.83
N LYS A 6 35.29 9.31 22.36
CA LYS A 6 34.66 10.43 21.63
C LYS A 6 35.42 10.84 20.37
N VAL A 7 36.77 10.81 20.39
CA VAL A 7 37.59 11.15 19.23
C VAL A 7 37.50 10.06 18.14
N LYS A 8 37.43 8.77 18.53
CA LYS A 8 37.20 7.67 17.58
C LYS A 8 35.79 7.73 16.96
N GLU A 9 34.74 7.96 17.74
CA GLU A 9 33.38 8.14 17.22
C GLU A 9 33.29 9.32 16.24
N LYS A 10 33.92 10.44 16.55
CA LYS A 10 33.94 11.61 15.67
C LYS A 10 34.67 11.33 14.35
N LYS A 11 35.80 10.61 14.38
CA LYS A 11 36.51 10.18 13.15
C LYS A 11 35.71 9.18 12.32
N VAL A 12 34.97 8.28 12.93
CA VAL A 12 34.10 7.33 12.23
C VAL A 12 32.93 8.06 11.57
N LEU A 13 32.31 9.00 12.28
CA LEU A 13 31.21 9.82 11.73
C LEU A 13 31.69 10.73 10.59
N GLU A 14 32.88 11.33 10.71
CA GLU A 14 33.47 12.12 9.63
C GLU A 14 33.86 11.26 8.43
N GLY A 15 34.32 10.03 8.65
CA GLY A 15 34.59 9.05 7.58
C GLY A 15 33.29 8.65 6.85
N LEU A 16 32.24 8.33 7.57
CA LEU A 16 30.93 8.00 6.99
C LEU A 16 30.29 9.19 6.24
N ALA A 17 30.44 10.41 6.78
CA ALA A 17 29.99 11.63 6.12
C ALA A 17 30.76 11.91 4.80
N LYS A 18 32.03 11.50 4.71
CA LYS A 18 32.85 11.63 3.50
C LYS A 18 32.42 10.63 2.41
N PHE A 19 32.03 9.40 2.80
CA PHE A 19 31.48 8.40 1.87
C PHE A 19 30.09 8.77 1.35
N ASN A 20 29.34 9.57 2.10
CA ASN A 20 27.99 9.98 1.72
C ASN A 20 27.94 11.34 0.98
N ARG A 21 29.10 11.93 0.66
CA ARG A 21 29.17 13.16 -0.13
C ARG A 21 29.15 12.83 -1.62
N VAL A 22 27.97 12.96 -2.20
CA VAL A 22 27.79 12.98 -3.65
C VAL A 22 28.45 14.26 -4.19
N SER A 23 29.22 14.15 -5.28
CA SER A 23 29.83 15.33 -5.91
C SER A 23 28.74 16.32 -6.38
N MET A 24 29.02 17.64 -6.28
CA MET A 24 28.06 18.70 -6.66
C MET A 24 27.39 18.46 -8.02
N PRO A 25 28.10 18.15 -9.12
CA PRO A 25 27.49 17.95 -10.43
C PRO A 25 26.54 16.73 -10.45
N VAL A 26 26.87 15.66 -9.73
CA VAL A 26 26.04 14.46 -9.63
C VAL A 26 24.78 14.75 -8.81
N ASN A 27 24.90 15.53 -7.74
CA ASN A 27 23.73 15.94 -6.93
C ASN A 27 22.78 16.84 -7.75
N ILE A 28 23.31 17.78 -8.55
CA ILE A 28 22.50 18.61 -9.44
C ILE A 28 21.80 17.73 -10.49
N LEU A 29 22.49 16.78 -11.09
CA LEU A 29 21.91 15.86 -12.07
C LEU A 29 20.72 15.08 -11.47
N PHE A 30 20.93 14.45 -10.30
CA PHE A 30 19.84 13.74 -9.61
C PHE A 30 18.70 14.65 -9.22
N SER A 31 19.00 15.88 -8.73
CA SER A 31 17.95 16.85 -8.38
C SER A 31 17.10 17.21 -9.59
N VAL A 32 17.70 17.43 -10.76
CA VAL A 32 16.96 17.70 -11.99
C VAL A 32 16.08 16.50 -12.39
N ILE A 33 16.64 15.28 -12.34
CA ILE A 33 15.87 14.07 -12.65
C ILE A 33 14.68 13.93 -11.71
N PHE A 34 14.87 14.14 -10.39
CA PHE A 34 13.78 14.03 -9.41
C PHE A 34 12.73 15.15 -9.57
N ILE A 35 13.16 16.37 -9.94
CA ILE A 35 12.22 17.46 -10.23
C ILE A 35 11.35 17.09 -11.45
N ILE A 36 11.94 16.58 -12.52
CA ILE A 36 11.21 16.14 -13.70
C ILE A 36 10.25 15.01 -13.33
N ALA A 37 10.71 14.00 -12.60
CA ALA A 37 9.86 12.91 -12.14
C ALA A 37 8.70 13.40 -11.25
N ALA A 38 8.96 14.33 -10.35
CA ALA A 38 7.92 14.94 -9.51
C ALA A 38 6.89 15.72 -10.34
N LEU A 39 7.33 16.50 -11.33
CA LEU A 39 6.43 17.20 -12.25
C LEU A 39 5.57 16.21 -13.04
N CYS A 40 6.15 15.12 -13.56
CA CYS A 40 5.40 14.06 -14.23
C CYS A 40 4.33 13.43 -13.34
N CYS A 41 4.56 13.33 -12.03
CA CYS A 41 3.56 12.84 -11.09
C CYS A 41 2.45 13.87 -10.80
N VAL A 42 2.78 15.16 -10.81
CA VAL A 42 1.82 16.25 -10.51
C VAL A 42 0.92 16.56 -11.70
N ILE A 43 1.43 16.47 -12.94
CA ILE A 43 0.67 16.77 -14.16
C ILE A 43 -0.68 16.02 -14.23
N PRO A 44 -0.75 14.68 -14.01
CA PRO A 44 -2.02 13.96 -14.03
C PRO A 44 -3.02 14.45 -12.97
N LEU A 45 -2.55 14.86 -11.79
CA LEU A 45 -3.41 15.39 -10.73
C LEU A 45 -4.04 16.73 -11.14
N ILE A 46 -3.23 17.64 -11.69
CA ILE A 46 -3.73 18.91 -12.23
C ILE A 46 -4.73 18.64 -13.36
N PHE A 47 -4.44 17.68 -14.23
CA PHE A 47 -5.31 17.31 -15.33
C PHE A 47 -6.67 16.81 -14.86
N VAL A 48 -6.71 15.95 -13.86
CA VAL A 48 -7.97 15.47 -13.25
C VAL A 48 -8.77 16.62 -12.64
N ILE A 49 -8.10 17.56 -11.96
CA ILE A 49 -8.75 18.75 -11.41
C ILE A 49 -9.38 19.58 -12.52
N ILE A 50 -8.66 19.85 -13.60
CA ILE A 50 -9.17 20.64 -14.74
C ILE A 50 -10.39 19.94 -15.37
N ILE A 51 -10.32 18.62 -15.60
CA ILE A 51 -11.41 17.84 -16.16
C ILE A 51 -12.65 17.87 -15.26
N SER A 52 -12.47 17.83 -13.93
CA SER A 52 -13.60 17.87 -12.99
C SER A 52 -14.42 19.15 -13.07
N PHE A 53 -13.82 20.25 -13.54
CA PHE A 53 -14.49 21.53 -13.80
C PHE A 53 -14.86 21.74 -15.27
N THR A 54 -14.69 20.76 -16.14
CA THR A 54 -14.97 20.86 -17.57
C THR A 54 -16.39 20.43 -17.89
N ASP A 55 -17.09 21.20 -18.73
CA ASP A 55 -18.43 20.87 -19.19
C ASP A 55 -18.45 19.61 -20.06
N LYS A 56 -19.48 18.76 -19.91
CA LYS A 56 -19.64 17.50 -20.67
C LYS A 56 -19.67 17.72 -22.18
N THR A 57 -20.27 18.83 -22.64
CA THR A 57 -20.33 19.15 -24.08
C THR A 57 -18.96 19.52 -24.63
N SER A 58 -18.13 20.16 -23.83
CA SER A 58 -16.74 20.47 -24.14
C SER A 58 -15.90 19.20 -24.31
N ILE A 59 -16.05 18.25 -23.37
CA ILE A 59 -15.35 16.94 -23.42
C ILE A 59 -15.80 16.14 -24.65
N ALA A 60 -17.10 16.17 -24.98
CA ALA A 60 -17.62 15.48 -26.14
C ALA A 60 -17.14 16.07 -27.46
N ALA A 61 -16.93 17.39 -27.53
CA ALA A 61 -16.53 18.10 -28.75
C ALA A 61 -15.03 18.00 -29.06
N ILE A 62 -14.17 18.16 -28.04
CA ILE A 62 -12.70 18.26 -28.23
C ILE A 62 -11.92 17.18 -27.48
N GLY A 63 -12.61 16.30 -26.74
CA GLY A 63 -11.98 15.32 -25.86
C GLY A 63 -11.42 15.95 -24.58
N TYR A 64 -10.54 15.20 -23.92
CA TYR A 64 -9.88 15.65 -22.71
C TYR A 64 -8.76 16.65 -23.05
N SER A 65 -8.85 17.88 -22.53
CA SER A 65 -7.89 18.96 -22.77
C SER A 65 -7.49 19.65 -21.48
N PHE A 66 -6.26 20.20 -21.43
CA PHE A 66 -5.81 21.06 -20.32
C PHE A 66 -6.50 22.42 -20.30
N VAL A 67 -7.06 22.84 -21.42
CA VAL A 67 -7.78 24.12 -21.54
C VAL A 67 -9.21 23.82 -21.95
N PRO A 68 -10.17 23.82 -21.01
CA PRO A 68 -11.57 23.57 -21.32
C PRO A 68 -12.18 24.77 -22.10
N GLN A 69 -13.07 24.47 -23.04
CA GLN A 69 -13.81 25.52 -23.74
C GLN A 69 -14.89 26.16 -22.85
N LYS A 70 -15.47 25.34 -21.96
CA LYS A 70 -16.47 25.80 -20.98
C LYS A 70 -16.18 25.18 -19.63
N TRP A 71 -16.24 26.02 -18.59
CA TRP A 71 -16.15 25.59 -17.21
C TRP A 71 -17.54 25.27 -16.67
N SER A 72 -17.68 24.21 -15.89
CA SER A 72 -18.96 23.79 -15.33
C SER A 72 -18.76 23.05 -14.00
N PHE A 73 -19.69 23.23 -13.08
CA PHE A 73 -19.79 22.49 -11.83
C PHE A 73 -20.72 21.27 -11.94
N ALA A 74 -21.23 20.94 -13.14
CA ALA A 74 -22.19 19.87 -13.34
C ALA A 74 -21.73 18.50 -12.81
N ALA A 75 -20.42 18.24 -12.83
CA ALA A 75 -19.86 17.01 -12.24
C ALA A 75 -20.07 16.95 -10.72
N TYR A 76 -19.93 18.08 -10.03
CA TYR A 76 -20.13 18.19 -8.58
C TYR A 76 -21.61 18.17 -8.20
N GLU A 77 -22.50 18.78 -9.02
CA GLU A 77 -23.95 18.67 -8.86
C GLU A 77 -24.41 17.21 -8.95
N MET A 78 -23.92 16.46 -9.95
CA MET A 78 -24.20 15.05 -10.10
C MET A 78 -23.69 14.20 -8.89
N LEU A 79 -22.54 14.56 -8.33
CA LEU A 79 -22.03 13.92 -7.10
C LEU A 79 -22.94 14.24 -5.91
N TRP A 80 -23.44 15.47 -5.82
CA TRP A 80 -24.35 15.88 -4.75
C TRP A 80 -25.70 15.16 -4.84
N ASP A 81 -26.24 15.00 -6.04
CA ASP A 81 -27.48 14.23 -6.27
C ASP A 81 -27.31 12.75 -5.91
N SER A 82 -26.11 12.22 -6.11
CA SER A 82 -25.76 10.83 -5.78
C SER A 82 -25.22 10.64 -4.35
N LYS A 83 -25.29 11.66 -3.49
CA LYS A 83 -24.66 11.67 -2.15
C LYS A 83 -25.00 10.46 -1.28
N GLU A 84 -26.24 9.97 -1.32
CA GLU A 84 -26.64 8.83 -0.50
C GLU A 84 -25.88 7.56 -0.88
N SER A 85 -25.76 7.31 -2.17
CA SER A 85 -24.99 6.14 -2.68
C SER A 85 -23.51 6.26 -2.32
N ILE A 86 -22.95 7.47 -2.47
CA ILE A 86 -21.55 7.75 -2.16
C ILE A 86 -21.28 7.60 -0.66
N LEU A 87 -22.12 8.15 0.20
CA LEU A 87 -22.01 8.04 1.64
C LEU A 87 -22.14 6.58 2.11
N ARG A 88 -23.05 5.82 1.52
CA ARG A 88 -23.20 4.39 1.79
C ARG A 88 -21.95 3.62 1.39
N ALA A 89 -21.42 3.85 0.20
CA ALA A 89 -20.19 3.21 -0.28
C ALA A 89 -19.00 3.57 0.61
N PHE A 90 -18.89 4.83 1.02
CA PHE A 90 -17.86 5.30 1.94
C PHE A 90 -17.95 4.65 3.32
N GLY A 91 -19.17 4.55 3.88
CA GLY A 91 -19.42 3.84 5.13
C GLY A 91 -19.01 2.36 5.06
N ILE A 92 -19.35 1.67 3.97
CA ILE A 92 -18.93 0.28 3.74
C ILE A 92 -17.40 0.19 3.66
N SER A 93 -16.74 1.11 2.95
CA SER A 93 -15.27 1.15 2.84
C SER A 93 -14.60 1.32 4.20
N ILE A 94 -15.10 2.22 5.04
CA ILE A 94 -14.61 2.39 6.42
C ILE A 94 -14.79 1.12 7.23
N PHE A 95 -16.00 0.52 7.17
CA PHE A 95 -16.29 -0.71 7.88
C PHE A 95 -15.34 -1.84 7.50
N ILE A 96 -15.17 -2.10 6.20
CA ILE A 96 -14.25 -3.12 5.68
C ILE A 96 -12.82 -2.85 6.13
N THR A 97 -12.38 -1.59 6.07
CA THR A 97 -11.02 -1.21 6.47
C THR A 97 -10.79 -1.46 7.96
N VAL A 98 -11.70 -1.02 8.83
CA VAL A 98 -11.56 -1.21 10.28
C VAL A 98 -11.61 -2.69 10.64
N VAL A 99 -12.65 -3.39 10.21
CA VAL A 99 -12.84 -4.82 10.53
C VAL A 99 -11.72 -5.65 9.91
N GLY A 100 -11.38 -5.43 8.65
CA GLY A 100 -10.31 -6.14 7.95
C GLY A 100 -8.94 -5.91 8.59
N THR A 101 -8.64 -4.68 9.02
CA THR A 101 -7.37 -4.36 9.70
C THR A 101 -7.27 -5.03 11.06
N VAL A 102 -8.31 -4.93 11.90
CA VAL A 102 -8.31 -5.55 13.24
C VAL A 102 -8.19 -7.07 13.12
N LEU A 103 -8.98 -7.67 12.26
CA LEU A 103 -8.99 -9.12 12.04
C LEU A 103 -7.65 -9.58 11.43
N GLY A 104 -7.13 -8.82 10.45
CA GLY A 104 -5.85 -9.08 9.83
C GLY A 104 -4.67 -8.98 10.80
N LEU A 105 -4.62 -7.95 11.62
CA LEU A 105 -3.59 -7.82 12.67
C LEU A 105 -3.64 -8.99 13.64
N PHE A 106 -4.83 -9.34 14.12
CA PHE A 106 -5.00 -10.44 15.07
C PHE A 106 -4.54 -11.78 14.47
N LEU A 107 -5.01 -12.12 13.28
CA LEU A 107 -4.66 -13.39 12.61
C LEU A 107 -3.19 -13.45 12.24
N ASN A 108 -2.65 -12.42 11.58
CA ASN A 108 -1.25 -12.41 11.14
C ASN A 108 -0.29 -12.44 12.35
N ALA A 109 -0.60 -11.69 13.43
CA ALA A 109 0.21 -11.70 14.65
C ALA A 109 0.15 -13.06 15.35
N SER A 110 -1.03 -13.66 15.49
CA SER A 110 -1.20 -14.97 16.11
C SER A 110 -0.46 -16.05 15.36
N ILE A 111 -0.60 -16.13 14.04
CA ILE A 111 0.11 -17.09 13.19
C ILE A 111 1.62 -16.83 13.24
N GLY A 112 2.06 -15.59 13.10
CA GLY A 112 3.46 -15.20 13.18
C GLY A 112 4.10 -15.56 14.52
N TYR A 113 3.38 -15.34 15.62
CA TYR A 113 3.82 -15.71 16.95
C TYR A 113 3.99 -17.23 17.11
N VAL A 114 2.98 -18.01 16.75
CA VAL A 114 3.07 -19.49 16.84
C VAL A 114 4.21 -20.02 15.99
N LEU A 115 4.41 -19.50 14.79
CA LEU A 115 5.50 -19.91 13.90
C LEU A 115 6.89 -19.46 14.37
N SER A 116 6.98 -18.48 15.27
CA SER A 116 8.25 -18.03 15.85
C SER A 116 8.76 -18.99 16.94
N ARG A 117 7.87 -19.73 17.63
CA ARG A 117 8.22 -20.57 18.76
C ARG A 117 8.95 -21.85 18.34
N LYS A 118 10.08 -22.14 18.99
CA LYS A 118 10.87 -23.38 18.74
C LYS A 118 10.16 -24.63 19.24
N SER A 119 9.33 -24.49 20.25
CA SER A 119 8.53 -25.58 20.84
C SER A 119 7.43 -26.10 19.91
N PHE A 120 7.04 -25.34 18.88
CA PHE A 120 6.01 -25.78 17.95
C PHE A 120 6.52 -26.84 16.97
N LYS A 121 6.12 -28.10 17.16
CA LYS A 121 6.62 -29.27 16.42
C LYS A 121 6.46 -29.16 14.90
N PHE A 122 5.34 -28.60 14.43
CA PHE A 122 5.02 -28.51 13.01
C PHE A 122 5.45 -27.18 12.37
N ARG A 123 6.27 -26.37 13.04
CA ARG A 123 6.71 -25.04 12.57
C ARG A 123 7.20 -25.02 11.12
N LYS A 124 8.02 -26.00 10.73
CA LYS A 124 8.55 -26.06 9.36
C LYS A 124 7.45 -26.25 8.33
N LEU A 125 6.54 -27.19 8.56
CA LEU A 125 5.41 -27.48 7.66
C LEU A 125 4.51 -26.25 7.47
N TYR A 126 4.06 -25.64 8.57
CA TYR A 126 3.19 -24.45 8.49
C TYR A 126 3.91 -23.23 7.90
N THR A 127 5.22 -23.11 8.10
CA THR A 127 5.99 -22.05 7.42
C THR A 127 5.94 -22.23 5.90
N TRP A 128 6.06 -23.46 5.39
CA TRP A 128 5.94 -23.74 3.96
C TRP A 128 4.52 -23.48 3.44
N ILE A 129 3.49 -23.86 4.20
CA ILE A 129 2.09 -23.58 3.84
C ILE A 129 1.84 -22.08 3.71
N VAL A 130 2.42 -21.26 4.57
CA VAL A 130 2.32 -19.79 4.48
C VAL A 130 3.20 -19.24 3.34
N PHE A 131 4.36 -19.82 3.08
CA PHE A 131 5.32 -19.31 2.11
C PHE A 131 4.91 -19.59 0.65
N ILE A 132 4.32 -20.77 0.38
CA ILE A 132 3.91 -21.17 -0.98
C ILE A 132 2.96 -20.16 -1.64
N PRO A 133 1.86 -19.70 -1.00
CA PRO A 133 0.97 -18.70 -1.59
C PRO A 133 1.63 -17.33 -1.83
N MET A 134 2.73 -17.03 -1.15
CA MET A 134 3.48 -15.80 -1.39
C MET A 134 4.19 -15.82 -2.75
N ILE A 135 4.68 -17.00 -3.16
CA ILE A 135 5.40 -17.17 -4.44
C ILE A 135 4.43 -17.49 -5.59
N PHE A 136 3.44 -18.34 -5.31
CA PHE A 136 2.49 -18.80 -6.31
C PHE A 136 1.15 -18.07 -6.13
N ASN A 137 0.87 -17.13 -7.03
CA ASN A 137 -0.41 -16.44 -7.07
C ASN A 137 -1.21 -16.94 -8.27
N GLY A 138 -2.41 -17.46 -8.02
CA GLY A 138 -3.33 -17.92 -9.06
C GLY A 138 -3.91 -16.82 -9.95
N GLY A 139 -3.64 -15.56 -9.62
CA GLY A 139 -4.17 -14.41 -10.31
C GLY A 139 -5.62 -14.06 -9.92
N MET A 140 -6.10 -12.94 -10.46
CA MET A 140 -7.41 -12.38 -10.11
C MET A 140 -8.56 -13.32 -10.48
N VAL A 141 -8.51 -13.95 -11.63
CA VAL A 141 -9.60 -14.83 -12.13
C VAL A 141 -9.77 -16.05 -11.23
N SER A 142 -8.68 -16.74 -10.90
CA SER A 142 -8.72 -17.93 -10.03
C SER A 142 -9.23 -17.56 -8.63
N THR A 143 -8.79 -16.43 -8.10
CA THR A 143 -9.26 -15.93 -6.80
C THR A 143 -10.77 -15.64 -6.84
N TYR A 144 -11.26 -14.98 -7.88
CA TYR A 144 -12.67 -14.70 -8.07
C TYR A 144 -13.52 -15.98 -8.13
N LEU A 145 -13.08 -16.99 -8.89
CA LEU A 145 -13.79 -18.27 -9.00
C LEU A 145 -13.85 -19.01 -7.67
N VAL A 146 -12.77 -19.02 -6.91
CA VAL A 146 -12.73 -19.64 -5.58
C VAL A 146 -13.74 -18.97 -4.64
N TYR A 147 -13.78 -17.65 -4.57
CA TYR A 147 -14.70 -16.95 -3.67
C TYR A 147 -16.15 -17.05 -4.11
N THR A 148 -16.43 -16.96 -5.41
CA THR A 148 -17.82 -16.91 -5.90
C THR A 148 -18.43 -18.30 -6.12
N GLN A 149 -17.66 -19.26 -6.63
CA GLN A 149 -18.18 -20.59 -6.96
C GLN A 149 -17.89 -21.63 -5.88
N LEU A 150 -16.68 -21.66 -5.33
CA LEU A 150 -16.30 -22.67 -4.34
C LEU A 150 -16.83 -22.31 -2.94
N LEU A 151 -16.66 -21.03 -2.54
CA LEU A 151 -17.08 -20.56 -1.22
C LEU A 151 -18.49 -19.97 -1.19
N GLY A 152 -19.14 -19.79 -2.35
CA GLY A 152 -20.51 -19.28 -2.46
C GLY A 152 -20.70 -17.84 -1.92
N LEU A 153 -19.62 -17.05 -1.85
CA LEU A 153 -19.62 -15.70 -1.26
C LEU A 153 -19.99 -14.61 -2.28
N ARG A 154 -20.74 -14.94 -3.32
CA ARG A 154 -21.21 -13.95 -4.29
C ARG A 154 -22.09 -12.92 -3.58
N ASP A 155 -21.86 -11.64 -3.88
CA ASP A 155 -22.59 -10.49 -3.31
C ASP A 155 -22.54 -10.39 -1.77
N ASN A 156 -21.49 -10.96 -1.15
CA ASN A 156 -21.28 -10.93 0.29
C ASN A 156 -20.07 -10.03 0.65
N ILE A 157 -20.24 -9.21 1.68
CA ILE A 157 -19.19 -8.29 2.16
C ILE A 157 -17.92 -9.04 2.65
N LEU A 158 -18.07 -10.32 3.03
CA LEU A 158 -16.97 -11.17 3.45
C LEU A 158 -15.93 -11.40 2.33
N VAL A 159 -16.34 -11.33 1.06
CA VAL A 159 -15.42 -11.40 -0.09
C VAL A 159 -14.38 -10.29 -0.06
N LEU A 160 -14.73 -9.15 0.49
CA LEU A 160 -13.83 -7.99 0.58
C LEU A 160 -12.92 -8.04 1.83
N ILE A 161 -13.30 -8.77 2.86
CA ILE A 161 -12.59 -8.87 4.13
C ILE A 161 -11.63 -10.08 4.15
N LEU A 162 -12.14 -11.26 3.74
CA LEU A 162 -11.39 -12.52 3.88
C LEU A 162 -10.05 -12.56 3.13
N PRO A 163 -9.95 -12.07 1.87
CA PRO A 163 -8.68 -12.10 1.14
C PRO A 163 -7.58 -11.25 1.79
N LEU A 164 -8.00 -10.18 2.49
CA LEU A 164 -7.11 -9.24 3.16
C LEU A 164 -6.77 -9.66 4.59
N ALA A 165 -7.55 -10.59 5.18
CA ALA A 165 -7.41 -10.99 6.57
C ALA A 165 -6.09 -11.70 6.87
N VAL A 166 -5.57 -12.52 5.95
CA VAL A 166 -4.29 -13.22 6.13
C VAL A 166 -3.36 -12.91 4.96
N SER A 167 -2.24 -12.26 5.27
CA SER A 167 -1.18 -11.98 4.31
C SER A 167 0.06 -12.81 4.64
N SER A 168 0.46 -13.69 3.74
CA SER A 168 1.67 -14.49 3.89
C SER A 168 2.92 -13.64 4.17
N PHE A 169 3.04 -12.51 3.49
CA PHE A 169 4.12 -11.55 3.69
C PHE A 169 4.14 -10.99 5.12
N ASN A 170 2.99 -10.53 5.63
CA ASN A 170 2.88 -9.99 6.97
C ASN A 170 3.18 -11.05 8.05
N VAL A 171 2.70 -12.28 7.85
CA VAL A 171 2.98 -13.40 8.76
C VAL A 171 4.49 -13.67 8.85
N ILE A 172 5.22 -13.67 7.71
CA ILE A 172 6.66 -13.92 7.69
C ILE A 172 7.44 -12.79 8.37
N ILE A 173 7.06 -11.54 8.14
CA ILE A 173 7.66 -10.39 8.83
C ILE A 173 7.43 -10.49 10.35
N LEU A 174 6.20 -10.70 10.78
CA LEU A 174 5.85 -10.83 12.20
C LEU A 174 6.54 -12.02 12.86
N ARG A 175 6.62 -13.16 12.17
CA ARG A 175 7.40 -14.30 12.65
C ARG A 175 8.87 -13.94 12.89
N THR A 176 9.50 -13.23 11.94
CA THR A 176 10.90 -12.81 12.07
C THR A 176 11.05 -11.82 13.23
N PHE A 177 10.15 -10.86 13.35
CA PHE A 177 10.12 -9.92 14.46
C PHE A 177 10.00 -10.66 15.82
N PHE A 178 9.04 -11.56 15.96
CA PHE A 178 8.86 -12.30 17.21
C PHE A 178 10.04 -13.21 17.53
N THR A 179 10.69 -13.80 16.53
CA THR A 179 11.89 -14.64 16.74
C THR A 179 13.07 -13.83 17.29
N THR A 180 13.20 -12.56 16.90
CA THR A 180 14.34 -11.71 17.31
C THR A 180 14.07 -10.93 18.59
N THR A 181 12.81 -10.57 18.86
CA THR A 181 12.45 -9.63 19.94
C THR A 181 11.89 -10.32 21.17
N VAL A 182 11.20 -11.45 21.01
CA VAL A 182 10.54 -12.15 22.12
C VAL A 182 11.33 -13.39 22.49
N PRO A 183 11.88 -13.49 23.72
CA PRO A 183 12.56 -14.71 24.18
C PRO A 183 11.65 -15.94 24.12
N ASP A 184 12.26 -17.13 23.95
CA ASP A 184 11.54 -18.43 23.92
C ASP A 184 10.96 -18.78 25.30
#